data_827dab083f9d57579a380a03395dd211
#
_entry.id   827dab083f9d57579a380a03395dd211
#
_cell.length_a   1.000
_cell.length_b   1.000
_cell.length_c   1.000
_cell.angle_alpha   90.00
_cell.angle_beta   90.00
_cell.angle_gamma   90.00
#
_symmetry.space_group_name_H-M   'P 1'
#
loop_
_entity.id
_entity.type
_entity.pdbx_description
1 polymer ?
#
loop_
_entity_poly.entity_id
_entity_poly.type
_entity_poly.pdbx_seq_one_letter_code
_entity_poly.pdbx_strand_id
1 'polypeptide(L)'
;MISKILSKIRGNRIGYNVGRKILSTPLFVNNKLYNSLYDKKIKKSIEKLNKEYPWGVDIGTTNLCNAACIMCPHSKLKKMGTMDMNLYKKIIDNCSKLNIRIITLSFFGEPFLDKQLIEKIKYAKEKGMFVAFYSNASLITKELAKDIIDSGLDGITISFDGY
;
A
#
# COMPACT_ATOMS: atom_id res chain seq x y z
N MET A 1 -18.87 -29.03 7.25
CA MET A 1 -20.04 -28.53 6.50
C MET A 1 -19.88 -27.05 6.13
N ILE A 2 -19.53 -26.17 7.06
CA ILE A 2 -19.35 -24.71 6.82
C ILE A 2 -18.23 -24.41 5.80
N SER A 3 -17.13 -25.15 5.79
CA SER A 3 -16.01 -24.95 4.83
C SER A 3 -16.39 -25.21 3.37
N LYS A 4 -17.28 -26.19 3.12
CA LYS A 4 -17.80 -26.48 1.77
C LYS A 4 -18.80 -25.42 1.28
N ILE A 5 -19.53 -24.79 2.19
CA ILE A 5 -20.45 -23.68 1.86
C ILE A 5 -19.62 -22.43 1.53
N LEU A 6 -18.58 -22.14 2.30
CA LEU A 6 -17.70 -20.99 2.06
C LEU A 6 -16.87 -21.12 0.76
N SER A 7 -16.48 -22.33 0.36
CA SER A 7 -15.78 -22.54 -0.92
C SER A 7 -16.69 -22.34 -2.13
N LYS A 8 -17.97 -22.70 -2.03
CA LYS A 8 -18.98 -22.46 -3.08
C LYS A 8 -19.37 -20.98 -3.23
N ILE A 9 -19.30 -20.20 -2.14
CA ILE A 9 -19.58 -18.76 -2.12
C ILE A 9 -18.41 -17.97 -2.73
N ARG A 10 -17.17 -18.44 -2.63
CA ARG A 10 -15.97 -17.76 -3.18
C ARG A 10 -15.95 -17.63 -4.71
N GLY A 11 -16.66 -18.51 -5.43
CA GLY A 11 -16.70 -18.50 -6.90
C GLY A 11 -17.76 -17.58 -7.51
N ASN A 12 -18.65 -16.98 -6.72
CA ASN A 12 -19.75 -16.17 -7.22
C ASN A 12 -19.78 -14.80 -6.51
N ARG A 13 -19.64 -13.72 -7.28
CA ARG A 13 -19.62 -12.33 -6.79
C ARG A 13 -20.85 -11.98 -5.95
N ILE A 14 -22.02 -12.53 -6.30
CA ILE A 14 -23.29 -12.36 -5.57
C ILE A 14 -23.22 -13.10 -4.23
N GLY A 15 -22.75 -14.35 -4.20
CA GLY A 15 -22.60 -15.14 -2.99
C GLY A 15 -21.59 -14.52 -2.01
N TYR A 16 -20.49 -13.92 -2.52
CA TYR A 16 -19.51 -13.20 -1.69
C TYR A 16 -20.14 -11.98 -0.99
N ASN A 17 -20.91 -11.17 -1.73
CA ASN A 17 -21.57 -9.98 -1.19
C ASN A 17 -22.65 -10.31 -0.16
N VAL A 18 -23.46 -11.36 -0.41
CA VAL A 18 -24.47 -11.86 0.52
C VAL A 18 -23.80 -12.42 1.78
N GLY A 19 -22.75 -13.23 1.63
CA GLY A 19 -21.99 -13.78 2.76
C GLY A 19 -21.35 -12.68 3.61
N ARG A 20 -20.77 -11.63 2.98
CA ARG A 20 -20.20 -10.47 3.69
C ARG A 20 -21.28 -9.70 4.45
N LYS A 21 -22.45 -9.51 3.87
CA LYS A 21 -23.58 -8.82 4.51
C LYS A 21 -24.11 -9.57 5.72
N ILE A 22 -24.23 -10.90 5.65
CA ILE A 22 -24.64 -11.76 6.78
C ILE A 22 -23.61 -11.72 7.89
N LEU A 23 -22.31 -11.86 7.56
CA LEU A 23 -21.22 -11.87 8.53
C LEU A 23 -20.97 -10.49 9.20
N SER A 24 -21.42 -9.40 8.58
CA SER A 24 -21.36 -8.05 9.16
C SER A 24 -22.59 -7.69 10.00
N THR A 25 -23.56 -8.60 10.16
CA THR A 25 -24.72 -8.33 11.02
C THR A 25 -24.33 -8.34 12.51
N PRO A 26 -24.99 -7.53 13.36
CA PRO A 26 -24.71 -7.52 14.81
C PRO A 26 -24.78 -8.89 15.49
N LEU A 27 -25.58 -9.80 14.93
CA LEU A 27 -25.75 -11.18 15.42
C LEU A 27 -24.44 -11.99 15.36
N PHE A 28 -23.62 -11.77 14.33
CA PHE A 28 -22.33 -12.44 14.16
C PHE A 28 -21.18 -11.65 14.79
N VAL A 29 -21.17 -10.32 14.60
CA VAL A 29 -20.09 -9.45 15.10
C VAL A 29 -20.04 -9.44 16.63
N ASN A 30 -21.19 -9.53 17.32
CA ASN A 30 -21.27 -9.56 18.78
C ASN A 30 -21.23 -10.97 19.36
N ASN A 31 -21.09 -12.02 18.54
CA ASN A 31 -21.06 -13.41 19.03
C ASN A 31 -19.66 -13.75 19.55
N LYS A 32 -19.55 -13.99 20.87
CA LYS A 32 -18.29 -14.33 21.54
C LYS A 32 -17.59 -15.56 20.93
N LEU A 33 -18.35 -16.59 20.53
CA LEU A 33 -17.79 -17.79 19.91
C LEU A 33 -17.22 -17.50 18.52
N TYR A 34 -17.94 -16.72 17.71
CA TYR A 34 -17.48 -16.30 16.38
C TYR A 34 -16.19 -15.48 16.49
N ASN A 35 -16.15 -14.48 17.38
CA ASN A 35 -14.98 -13.64 17.60
C ASN A 35 -13.78 -14.46 18.09
N SER A 36 -13.99 -15.39 19.05
CA SER A 36 -12.91 -16.26 19.51
C SER A 36 -12.33 -17.15 18.42
N LEU A 37 -13.18 -17.72 17.54
CA LEU A 37 -12.72 -18.53 16.41
C LEU A 37 -12.04 -17.68 15.35
N TYR A 38 -12.55 -16.48 15.12
CA TYR A 38 -11.97 -15.51 14.19
C TYR A 38 -10.60 -15.05 14.66
N ASP A 39 -10.49 -14.65 15.94
CA ASP A 39 -9.23 -14.22 16.55
C ASP A 39 -8.18 -15.33 16.55
N LYS A 40 -8.58 -16.57 16.87
CA LYS A 40 -7.68 -17.74 16.81
C LYS A 40 -7.16 -17.98 15.38
N LYS A 41 -8.02 -17.82 14.37
CA LYS A 41 -7.64 -17.98 12.97
C LYS A 41 -6.73 -16.85 12.50
N ILE A 42 -7.04 -15.60 12.87
CA ILE A 42 -6.21 -14.42 12.58
C ILE A 42 -4.85 -14.57 13.25
N LYS A 43 -4.81 -14.89 14.56
CA LYS A 43 -3.57 -15.10 15.31
C LYS A 43 -2.67 -16.14 14.65
N LYS A 44 -3.23 -17.30 14.28
CA LYS A 44 -2.50 -18.34 13.56
C LYS A 44 -1.98 -17.87 12.20
N SER A 45 -2.75 -17.04 11.48
CA SER A 45 -2.33 -16.47 10.21
C SER A 45 -1.20 -15.45 10.39
N ILE A 46 -1.29 -14.60 11.42
CA ILE A 46 -0.24 -13.63 11.78
C ILE A 46 1.04 -14.36 12.21
N GLU A 47 0.93 -15.41 13.04
CA GLU A 47 2.08 -16.23 13.46
C GLU A 47 2.78 -16.89 12.28
N LYS A 48 2.02 -17.30 11.26
CA LYS A 48 2.58 -17.83 10.00
C LYS A 48 3.29 -16.75 9.19
N LEU A 49 2.70 -15.55 9.09
CA LEU A 49 3.28 -14.40 8.37
C LEU A 49 4.51 -13.84 9.09
N ASN A 50 4.51 -13.81 10.43
CA ASN A 50 5.64 -13.30 11.22
C ASN A 50 6.89 -14.19 11.20
N LYS A 51 6.82 -15.39 10.61
CA LYS A 51 8.00 -16.25 10.39
C LYS A 51 8.83 -15.82 9.18
N GLU A 52 8.28 -14.95 8.35
CA GLU A 52 8.91 -14.44 7.15
C GLU A 52 8.96 -12.90 7.23
N TYR A 53 9.90 -12.28 6.52
CA TYR A 53 9.97 -10.81 6.38
C TYR A 53 8.68 -10.29 5.74
N PRO A 54 8.31 -9.01 5.99
CA PRO A 54 7.17 -8.40 5.33
C PRO A 54 7.34 -8.51 3.81
N TRP A 55 6.26 -8.80 3.10
CA TRP A 55 6.25 -8.93 1.65
C TRP A 55 6.26 -7.57 0.91
N GLY A 56 5.98 -6.49 1.63
CA GLY A 56 5.99 -5.12 1.12
C GLY A 56 6.41 -4.10 2.17
N VAL A 57 6.92 -2.96 1.72
CA VAL A 57 7.38 -1.84 2.55
C VAL A 57 6.92 -0.52 1.95
N ASP A 58 6.41 0.36 2.79
CA ASP A 58 6.13 1.75 2.42
C ASP A 58 7.34 2.63 2.73
N ILE A 59 7.77 3.40 1.75
CA ILE A 59 8.96 4.27 1.83
C ILE A 59 8.55 5.71 1.53
N GLY A 60 8.63 6.58 2.52
CA GLY A 60 8.47 8.02 2.32
C GLY A 60 9.71 8.61 1.65
N THR A 61 9.70 8.81 0.35
CA THR A 61 10.83 9.38 -0.38
C THR A 61 10.92 10.89 -0.24
N THR A 62 9.80 11.55 0.00
CA THR A 62 9.69 12.96 0.34
C THR A 62 8.56 13.19 1.32
N ASN A 63 8.68 14.20 2.15
CA ASN A 63 7.57 14.73 2.94
C ASN A 63 7.19 16.16 2.54
N LEU A 64 7.64 16.61 1.36
CA LEU A 64 7.13 17.82 0.73
C LEU A 64 5.76 17.54 0.14
N CYS A 65 4.79 18.44 0.33
CA CYS A 65 3.46 18.32 -0.24
C CYS A 65 2.94 19.70 -0.63
N ASN A 66 2.24 19.77 -1.76
CA ASN A 66 1.59 20.98 -2.26
C ASN A 66 0.11 21.08 -1.89
N ALA A 67 -0.41 20.12 -1.10
CA ALA A 67 -1.77 20.11 -0.60
C ALA A 67 -1.81 20.33 0.92
N ALA A 68 -2.93 20.91 1.41
CA ALA A 68 -3.20 21.16 2.82
C ALA A 68 -4.49 20.45 3.27
N CYS A 69 -4.53 19.12 3.11
CA CYS A 69 -5.69 18.32 3.45
C CYS A 69 -6.01 18.39 4.94
N ILE A 70 -7.27 18.61 5.29
CA ILE A 70 -7.73 18.85 6.68
C ILE A 70 -7.37 17.66 7.61
N MET A 71 -7.51 16.43 7.11
CA MET A 71 -7.23 15.21 7.88
C MET A 71 -5.74 14.85 7.95
N CYS A 72 -4.88 15.44 7.11
CA CYS A 72 -3.49 15.06 7.02
C CYS A 72 -2.65 15.73 8.11
N PRO A 73 -1.85 15.00 8.89
CA PRO A 73 -0.98 15.58 9.91
C PRO A 73 0.27 16.25 9.33
N HIS A 74 0.38 16.41 8.00
CA HIS A 74 1.51 17.01 7.30
C HIS A 74 1.92 18.36 7.89
N SER A 75 0.94 19.23 8.21
CA SER A 75 1.18 20.55 8.82
C SER A 75 1.90 20.50 10.19
N LYS A 76 1.92 19.34 10.85
CA LYS A 76 2.59 19.14 12.15
C LYS A 76 4.04 18.65 12.01
N LEU A 77 4.50 18.37 10.79
CA LEU A 77 5.87 17.93 10.57
C LEU A 77 6.86 19.07 10.81
N LYS A 78 7.87 18.80 11.63
CA LYS A 78 8.87 19.81 12.02
C LYS A 78 10.01 19.96 11.01
N LYS A 79 10.30 18.90 10.25
CA LYS A 79 11.37 18.87 9.25
C LYS A 79 10.83 18.41 7.94
N MET A 80 11.12 19.17 6.89
CA MET A 80 10.73 18.87 5.52
C MET A 80 11.96 18.51 4.69
N GLY A 81 11.81 17.55 3.78
CA GLY A 81 12.90 17.14 2.92
C GLY A 81 12.57 15.96 2.02
N THR A 82 13.56 15.59 1.25
CA THR A 82 13.51 14.47 0.31
C THR A 82 14.66 13.53 0.63
N MET A 83 14.39 12.24 0.60
CA MET A 83 15.39 11.19 0.81
C MET A 83 16.41 11.22 -0.34
N ASP A 84 17.70 11.26 -0.01
CA ASP A 84 18.75 11.17 -1.00
C ASP A 84 18.81 9.77 -1.66
N MET A 85 19.39 9.74 -2.86
CA MET A 85 19.42 8.52 -3.67
C MET A 85 20.30 7.41 -3.07
N ASN A 86 21.35 7.76 -2.33
CA ASN A 86 22.23 6.76 -1.73
C ASN A 86 21.52 6.00 -0.60
N LEU A 87 20.80 6.73 0.25
CA LEU A 87 19.97 6.12 1.30
C LEU A 87 18.87 5.26 0.67
N TYR A 88 18.19 5.76 -0.36
CA TYR A 88 17.16 5.02 -1.06
C TYR A 88 17.70 3.70 -1.63
N LYS A 89 18.81 3.74 -2.37
CA LYS A 89 19.48 2.55 -2.94
C LYS A 89 19.82 1.52 -1.86
N LYS A 90 20.37 1.99 -0.73
CA LYS A 90 20.68 1.11 0.40
C LYS A 90 19.42 0.40 0.96
N ILE A 91 18.30 1.11 1.07
CA ILE A 91 17.03 0.53 1.53
C ILE A 91 16.56 -0.52 0.52
N ILE A 92 16.50 -0.19 -0.77
CA ILE A 92 16.05 -1.09 -1.83
C ILE A 92 16.93 -2.34 -1.91
N ASP A 93 18.26 -2.21 -1.82
CA ASP A 93 19.17 -3.35 -1.82
C ASP A 93 18.93 -4.28 -0.62
N ASN A 94 18.66 -3.71 0.55
CA ASN A 94 18.32 -4.51 1.73
C ASN A 94 16.96 -5.21 1.56
N CYS A 95 15.96 -4.52 1.04
CA CYS A 95 14.66 -5.12 0.72
C CYS A 95 14.83 -6.28 -0.26
N SER A 96 15.64 -6.11 -1.30
CA SER A 96 15.92 -7.17 -2.27
C SER A 96 16.58 -8.40 -1.63
N LYS A 97 17.57 -8.22 -0.75
CA LYS A 97 18.23 -9.30 -0.01
C LYS A 97 17.26 -10.06 0.90
N LEU A 98 16.28 -9.37 1.47
CA LEU A 98 15.23 -9.94 2.32
C LEU A 98 14.05 -10.51 1.53
N ASN A 99 14.14 -10.53 0.20
CA ASN A 99 13.07 -10.99 -0.69
C ASN A 99 11.75 -10.20 -0.57
N ILE A 100 11.83 -8.95 -0.13
CA ILE A 100 10.69 -8.03 -0.16
C ILE A 100 10.47 -7.59 -1.60
N ARG A 101 9.23 -7.73 -2.11
CA ARG A 101 8.91 -7.56 -3.53
C ARG A 101 8.00 -6.39 -3.84
N ILE A 102 7.40 -5.78 -2.85
CA ILE A 102 6.46 -4.67 -3.04
C ILE A 102 6.98 -3.44 -2.33
N ILE A 103 7.09 -2.35 -3.06
CA ILE A 103 7.48 -1.05 -2.55
C ILE A 103 6.38 -0.03 -2.87
N THR A 104 5.87 0.63 -1.84
CA THR A 104 5.00 1.78 -2.00
C THR A 104 5.77 3.05 -1.67
N LEU A 105 5.94 3.94 -2.66
CA LEU A 105 6.65 5.21 -2.47
C LEU A 105 5.68 6.29 -1.97
N SER A 106 5.21 6.15 -0.76
CA SER A 106 4.20 7.05 -0.18
C SER A 106 4.33 7.18 1.32
N PHE A 107 4.08 8.38 1.81
CA PHE A 107 3.91 8.70 3.22
C PHE A 107 3.16 10.04 3.37
N PHE A 108 3.69 11.02 4.11
CA PHE A 108 3.05 12.34 4.31
C PHE A 108 3.49 13.38 3.25
N GLY A 109 3.86 12.99 2.07
CA GLY A 109 4.31 13.87 1.00
C GLY A 109 3.59 13.61 -0.32
N GLU A 110 3.83 14.51 -1.28
CA GLU A 110 3.43 14.30 -2.67
C GLU A 110 4.65 13.78 -3.46
N PRO A 111 4.61 12.53 -3.96
CA PRO A 111 5.75 11.92 -4.63
C PRO A 111 6.29 12.74 -5.81
N PHE A 112 5.44 13.44 -6.55
CA PHE A 112 5.86 14.28 -7.67
C PHE A 112 6.71 15.51 -7.29
N LEU A 113 6.83 15.82 -6.00
CA LEU A 113 7.77 16.83 -5.51
C LEU A 113 9.18 16.26 -5.28
N ASP A 114 9.35 14.94 -5.37
CA ASP A 114 10.67 14.32 -5.37
C ASP A 114 11.29 14.36 -6.77
N LYS A 115 12.26 15.23 -6.98
CA LYS A 115 12.95 15.39 -8.28
C LYS A 115 13.63 14.10 -8.77
N GLN A 116 13.91 13.15 -7.87
CA GLN A 116 14.53 11.86 -8.17
C GLN A 116 13.53 10.71 -8.25
N LEU A 117 12.21 11.00 -8.26
CA LEU A 117 11.16 9.97 -8.23
C LEU A 117 11.35 8.95 -9.37
N ILE A 118 11.53 9.42 -10.61
CA ILE A 118 11.69 8.56 -11.78
C ILE A 118 12.91 7.64 -11.63
N GLU A 119 14.05 8.18 -11.17
CA GLU A 119 15.27 7.39 -10.94
C GLU A 119 15.06 6.35 -9.84
N LYS A 120 14.37 6.72 -8.76
CA LYS A 120 14.02 5.82 -7.66
C LYS A 120 13.12 4.68 -8.12
N ILE A 121 12.10 4.97 -8.94
CA ILE A 121 11.24 3.94 -9.51
C ILE A 121 12.08 2.97 -10.35
N LYS A 122 12.85 3.48 -11.32
CA LYS A 122 13.69 2.65 -12.20
C LYS A 122 14.62 1.74 -11.41
N TYR A 123 15.29 2.28 -10.39
CA TYR A 123 16.19 1.49 -9.55
C TYR A 123 15.50 0.33 -8.84
N ALA A 124 14.32 0.56 -8.27
CA ALA A 124 13.55 -0.51 -7.64
C ALA A 124 13.04 -1.54 -8.66
N LYS A 125 12.65 -1.08 -9.86
CA LYS A 125 12.25 -1.96 -10.97
C LYS A 125 13.40 -2.85 -11.44
N GLU A 126 14.63 -2.34 -11.54
CA GLU A 126 15.84 -3.11 -11.86
C GLU A 126 16.10 -4.24 -10.85
N LYS A 127 15.67 -4.06 -9.58
CA LYS A 127 15.73 -5.12 -8.55
C LYS A 127 14.53 -6.09 -8.60
N GLY A 128 13.67 -5.98 -9.61
CA GLY A 128 12.51 -6.86 -9.80
C GLY A 128 11.37 -6.60 -8.83
N MET A 129 11.27 -5.40 -8.28
CA MET A 129 10.20 -5.04 -7.34
C MET A 129 8.95 -4.54 -8.05
N PHE A 130 7.81 -4.79 -7.47
CA PHE A 130 6.56 -4.09 -7.77
C PHE A 130 6.60 -2.73 -7.09
N VAL A 131 6.41 -1.64 -7.85
CA VAL A 131 6.50 -0.27 -7.36
C VAL A 131 5.20 0.47 -7.62
N ALA A 132 4.63 1.04 -6.56
CA ALA A 132 3.43 1.87 -6.65
C ALA A 132 3.54 3.10 -5.74
N PHE A 133 2.65 4.08 -5.90
CA PHE A 133 2.51 5.20 -4.99
C PHE A 133 1.11 5.82 -5.01
N TYR A 134 0.85 6.67 -4.00
CA TYR A 134 -0.34 7.51 -3.92
C TYR A 134 0.01 8.95 -4.27
N SER A 135 -0.87 9.64 -4.99
CA SER A 135 -0.66 11.04 -5.39
C SER A 135 -1.98 11.81 -5.40
N ASN A 136 -1.92 13.11 -5.12
CA ASN A 136 -3.03 14.02 -5.36
C ASN A 136 -3.18 14.39 -6.86
N ALA A 137 -2.26 13.93 -7.69
CA ALA A 137 -2.22 14.08 -9.13
C ALA A 137 -2.18 15.54 -9.67
N SER A 138 -2.15 16.56 -8.81
CA SER A 138 -2.23 17.97 -9.23
C SER A 138 -1.02 18.45 -10.03
N LEU A 139 0.10 17.72 -9.97
CA LEU A 139 1.35 18.06 -10.66
C LEU A 139 1.58 17.25 -11.94
N ILE A 140 0.63 16.37 -12.33
CA ILE A 140 0.80 15.55 -13.53
C ILE A 140 0.66 16.39 -14.79
N THR A 141 1.74 16.47 -15.57
CA THR A 141 1.74 16.96 -16.95
C THR A 141 1.80 15.79 -17.93
N LYS A 142 1.61 16.05 -19.22
CA LYS A 142 1.76 15.04 -20.27
C LYS A 142 3.16 14.41 -20.29
N GLU A 143 4.17 15.25 -20.13
CA GLU A 143 5.59 14.86 -20.12
C GLU A 143 5.87 13.97 -18.90
N LEU A 144 5.45 14.42 -17.72
CA LEU A 144 5.62 13.65 -16.48
C LEU A 144 4.87 12.32 -16.52
N ALA A 145 3.65 12.29 -17.08
CA ALA A 145 2.90 11.05 -17.28
C ALA A 145 3.64 10.06 -18.16
N LYS A 146 4.27 10.55 -19.25
CA LYS A 146 5.12 9.73 -20.12
C LYS A 146 6.33 9.18 -19.34
N ASP A 147 7.05 10.02 -18.61
CA ASP A 147 8.23 9.61 -17.83
C ASP A 147 7.87 8.54 -16.79
N ILE A 148 6.70 8.66 -16.16
CA ILE A 148 6.17 7.67 -15.20
C ILE A 148 5.89 6.32 -15.90
N ILE A 149 5.24 6.33 -17.05
CA ILE A 149 4.98 5.11 -17.84
C ILE A 149 6.30 4.47 -18.25
N ASP A 150 7.22 5.25 -18.78
CA ASP A 150 8.53 4.81 -19.26
C ASP A 150 9.46 4.35 -18.09
N SER A 151 9.15 4.75 -16.87
CA SER A 151 9.88 4.28 -15.68
C SER A 151 9.57 2.83 -15.29
N GLY A 152 8.50 2.25 -15.85
CA GLY A 152 8.03 0.91 -15.51
C GLY A 152 7.25 0.85 -14.19
N LEU A 153 6.69 1.96 -13.71
CA LEU A 153 5.82 1.98 -12.53
C LEU A 153 4.65 0.99 -12.71
N ASP A 154 4.36 0.20 -11.67
CA ASP A 154 3.29 -0.80 -11.73
C ASP A 154 1.92 -0.26 -11.33
N GLY A 155 1.88 0.78 -10.49
CA GLY A 155 0.61 1.33 -10.04
C GLY A 155 0.70 2.75 -9.50
N ILE A 156 -0.34 3.53 -9.78
CA ILE A 156 -0.60 4.81 -9.15
C ILE A 156 -2.03 4.82 -8.62
N THR A 157 -2.18 5.26 -7.38
CA THR A 157 -3.50 5.53 -6.80
C THR A 157 -3.68 7.02 -6.66
N ILE A 158 -4.68 7.55 -7.32
CA ILE A 158 -5.02 8.98 -7.22
C ILE A 158 -5.95 9.17 -6.01
N SER A 159 -5.51 10.02 -5.08
CA SER A 159 -6.30 10.41 -3.91
C SER A 159 -7.30 11.50 -4.31
N PHE A 160 -8.58 11.12 -4.36
CA PHE A 160 -9.67 12.02 -4.67
C PHE A 160 -10.81 11.80 -3.68
N ASP A 161 -11.00 12.77 -2.78
CA ASP A 161 -11.95 12.65 -1.68
C ASP A 161 -13.36 13.16 -2.04
N GLY A 162 -13.54 13.68 -3.27
CA GLY A 162 -14.79 14.23 -3.77
C GLY A 162 -14.99 15.71 -3.36
N TYR A 163 -16.22 16.17 -3.51
CA TYR A 163 -16.70 17.49 -3.10
C TYR A 163 -17.44 17.39 -1.77
#